data_663f4ac316d3344671efdc4d5d2e02e0
#
_entry.id   663f4ac316d3344671efdc4d5d2e02e0
#
_cell.length_a   1.000
_cell.length_b   1.000
_cell.length_c   1.000
_cell.angle_alpha   90.00
_cell.angle_beta   90.00
_cell.angle_gamma   90.00
#
_symmetry.space_group_name_H-M   'P 1'
#
loop_
_entity.id
_entity.type
_entity.pdbx_description
1 polymer ?
#
loop_
_entity_poly.entity_id
_entity_poly.type
_entity_poly.pdbx_seq_one_letter_code
_entity_poly.pdbx_strand_id
1 'polypeptide(L)'
;MSVANSPLTVIRRISHYLRKLNPSENITTNAAVQSILAETRKHDVTDERTCRAKEEMVFMGETYAIYLESVANYRELAEIYNKGEATVEEAAAKVGLRLPEKVNP
;
A
#
# COMPACT_ATOMS: atom_id res chain seq x y z
N MET A 1 2.35 4.01 -24.05
CA MET A 1 1.33 3.79 -23.03
C MET A 1 1.17 2.30 -22.80
N SER A 2 1.37 1.84 -21.61
CA SER A 2 1.16 0.43 -21.28
C SER A 2 -0.28 0.03 -21.57
N VAL A 3 -0.48 -1.23 -21.88
CA VAL A 3 -1.81 -1.81 -22.03
C VAL A 3 -2.62 -1.44 -20.79
N ALA A 4 -3.75 -0.79 -20.99
CA ALA A 4 -4.62 -0.42 -19.88
C ALA A 4 -5.05 -1.69 -19.15
N ASN A 5 -4.74 -1.79 -17.86
CA ASN A 5 -5.20 -2.88 -17.05
C ASN A 5 -6.72 -2.87 -17.00
N SER A 6 -7.34 -4.04 -17.13
CA SER A 6 -8.79 -4.13 -17.00
C SER A 6 -9.19 -3.76 -15.56
N PRO A 7 -10.39 -3.19 -15.35
CA PRO A 7 -10.87 -2.90 -14.00
C PRO A 7 -10.84 -4.11 -13.06
N LEU A 8 -11.12 -5.29 -13.57
CA LEU A 8 -11.07 -6.54 -12.80
C LEU A 8 -9.66 -6.84 -12.29
N THR A 9 -8.65 -6.66 -13.14
CA THR A 9 -7.25 -6.87 -12.75
C THR A 9 -6.85 -5.94 -11.62
N VAL A 10 -7.23 -4.67 -11.73
CA VAL A 10 -6.94 -3.65 -10.71
C VAL A 10 -7.64 -4.00 -9.39
N ILE A 11 -8.92 -4.38 -9.44
CA ILE A 11 -9.70 -4.76 -8.25
C ILE A 11 -9.08 -5.99 -7.57
N ARG A 12 -8.67 -7.00 -8.32
CA ARG A 12 -8.02 -8.20 -7.78
C ARG A 12 -6.70 -7.85 -7.09
N ARG A 13 -5.93 -6.96 -7.68
CA ARG A 13 -4.67 -6.49 -7.10
C ARG A 13 -4.89 -5.74 -5.80
N ILE A 14 -5.86 -4.83 -5.77
CA ILE A 14 -6.24 -4.10 -4.56
C ILE A 14 -6.70 -5.07 -3.46
N SER A 15 -7.57 -6.02 -3.80
CA SER A 15 -8.08 -7.02 -2.86
C SER A 15 -6.96 -7.88 -2.29
N HIS A 16 -6.00 -8.27 -3.11
CA HIS A 16 -4.83 -9.04 -2.68
C HIS A 16 -4.04 -8.30 -1.59
N TYR A 17 -3.72 -7.04 -1.81
CA TYR A 17 -2.95 -6.25 -0.85
C TYR A 17 -3.75 -5.88 0.40
N LEU A 18 -5.04 -5.66 0.27
CA LEU A 18 -5.91 -5.44 1.44
C LEU A 18 -5.97 -6.67 2.34
N ARG A 19 -6.05 -7.88 1.76
CA ARG A 19 -5.97 -9.13 2.53
C ARG A 19 -4.63 -9.29 3.23
N LYS A 20 -3.56 -8.92 2.55
CA LYS A 20 -2.20 -9.00 3.11
C LYS A 20 -2.03 -8.03 4.29
N LEU A 21 -2.60 -6.84 4.19
CA LEU A 21 -2.50 -5.82 5.24
C LEU A 21 -3.44 -6.08 6.43
N ASN A 22 -4.63 -6.61 6.16
CA ASN A 22 -5.65 -6.87 7.18
C ASN A 22 -6.19 -8.29 7.04
N PRO A 23 -5.41 -9.32 7.43
CA PRO A 23 -5.82 -10.71 7.21
C PRO A 23 -7.05 -11.15 7.99
N SER A 24 -7.40 -10.43 9.08
CA SER A 24 -8.59 -10.73 9.89
C SER A 24 -9.88 -10.12 9.34
N GLU A 25 -9.79 -9.18 8.40
CA GLU A 25 -10.94 -8.49 7.84
C GLU A 25 -11.47 -9.20 6.60
N ASN A 26 -12.80 -9.30 6.51
CA ASN A 26 -13.42 -9.87 5.32
C ASN A 26 -13.41 -8.82 4.19
N ILE A 27 -12.80 -9.17 3.07
CA ILE A 27 -12.69 -8.28 1.91
C ILE A 27 -14.06 -7.87 1.36
N THR A 28 -15.05 -8.77 1.38
CA THR A 28 -16.39 -8.47 0.86
C THR A 28 -17.13 -7.42 1.67
N THR A 29 -16.78 -7.24 2.94
CA THR A 29 -17.38 -6.24 3.82
C THR A 29 -16.55 -4.96 3.91
N ASN A 30 -15.37 -4.95 3.30
CA ASN A 30 -14.48 -3.78 3.34
C ASN A 30 -15.12 -2.61 2.56
N ALA A 31 -15.26 -1.46 3.20
CA ALA A 31 -15.86 -0.27 2.62
C ALA A 31 -15.14 0.23 1.38
N ALA A 32 -13.81 0.15 1.36
CA ALA A 32 -13.01 0.55 0.20
C ALA A 32 -13.29 -0.33 -1.01
N VAL A 33 -13.36 -1.63 -0.82
CA VAL A 33 -13.67 -2.59 -1.89
C VAL A 33 -15.09 -2.38 -2.42
N GLN A 34 -16.06 -2.20 -1.54
CA GLN A 34 -17.44 -1.93 -1.92
C GLN A 34 -17.57 -0.63 -2.71
N SER A 35 -16.88 0.41 -2.29
CA SER A 35 -16.85 1.70 -2.99
C SER A 35 -16.26 1.56 -4.40
N ILE A 36 -15.15 0.85 -4.53
CA ILE A 36 -14.49 0.62 -5.82
C ILE A 36 -15.39 -0.18 -6.76
N LEU A 37 -16.05 -1.22 -6.24
CA LEU A 37 -16.99 -2.02 -7.04
C LEU A 37 -18.19 -1.19 -7.50
N ALA A 38 -18.74 -0.36 -6.62
CA ALA A 38 -19.86 0.52 -6.95
C ALA A 38 -19.48 1.53 -8.06
N GLU A 39 -18.31 2.15 -7.93
CA GLU A 39 -17.81 3.07 -8.96
C GLU A 39 -17.53 2.36 -10.28
N THR A 40 -16.97 1.16 -10.25
CA THR A 40 -16.72 0.35 -11.44
C THR A 40 -18.01 0.03 -12.18
N ARG A 41 -19.06 -0.37 -11.45
CA ARG A 41 -20.37 -0.66 -12.04
C ARG A 41 -21.04 0.58 -12.64
N LYS A 42 -20.85 1.72 -11.97
CA LYS A 42 -21.39 3.00 -12.41
C LYS A 42 -20.80 3.43 -13.77
N HIS A 43 -19.54 3.11 -14.02
CA HIS A 43 -18.81 3.50 -15.22
C HIS A 43 -18.70 2.38 -16.26
N ASP A 44 -19.54 1.37 -16.18
CA ASP A 44 -19.51 0.23 -17.12
C ASP A 44 -20.30 0.50 -18.43
N VAL A 45 -20.93 1.65 -18.55
CA VAL A 45 -21.67 2.05 -19.75
C VAL A 45 -20.72 2.66 -20.79
N THR A 46 -20.79 2.20 -22.02
CA THR A 46 -19.90 2.60 -23.10
C THR A 46 -20.47 3.76 -23.92
N ASP A 47 -20.13 5.00 -23.54
CA ASP A 47 -20.17 6.13 -24.46
C ASP A 47 -18.82 6.88 -24.36
N GLU A 48 -18.54 7.82 -25.27
CA GLU A 48 -17.24 8.48 -25.33
C GLU A 48 -16.85 9.19 -24.03
N ARG A 49 -17.81 9.79 -23.33
CA ARG A 49 -17.57 10.47 -22.05
C ARG A 49 -17.30 9.45 -20.94
N THR A 50 -18.02 8.34 -20.99
CA THR A 50 -17.91 7.27 -20.00
C THR A 50 -16.60 6.51 -20.15
N CYS A 51 -16.08 6.35 -21.37
CA CYS A 51 -14.79 5.72 -21.61
C CYS A 51 -13.66 6.48 -20.93
N ARG A 52 -13.65 7.82 -21.02
CA ARG A 52 -12.66 8.64 -20.34
C ARG A 52 -12.75 8.53 -18.83
N ALA A 53 -13.96 8.59 -18.30
CA ALA A 53 -14.19 8.43 -16.87
C ALA A 53 -13.73 7.06 -16.38
N LYS A 54 -13.96 6.01 -17.16
CA LYS A 54 -13.52 4.66 -16.88
C LYS A 54 -12.00 4.55 -16.84
N GLU A 55 -11.31 5.14 -17.81
CA GLU A 55 -9.85 5.18 -17.86
C GLU A 55 -9.25 5.92 -16.67
N GLU A 56 -9.81 7.06 -16.34
CA GLU A 56 -9.39 7.83 -15.15
C GLU A 56 -9.59 7.04 -13.87
N MET A 57 -10.72 6.34 -13.75
CA MET A 57 -11.00 5.49 -12.60
C MET A 57 -10.01 4.33 -12.49
N VAL A 58 -9.69 3.69 -13.62
CA VAL A 58 -8.68 2.60 -13.65
C VAL A 58 -7.32 3.16 -13.24
N PHE A 59 -6.95 4.33 -13.72
CA PHE A 59 -5.70 4.98 -13.34
C PHE A 59 -5.65 5.28 -11.84
N MET A 60 -6.72 5.80 -11.27
CA MET A 60 -6.82 6.03 -9.83
C MET A 60 -6.72 4.72 -9.04
N GLY A 61 -7.37 3.67 -9.52
CA GLY A 61 -7.30 2.34 -8.92
C GLY A 61 -5.89 1.77 -8.95
N GLU A 62 -5.17 1.92 -10.05
CA GLU A 62 -3.77 1.51 -10.17
C GLU A 62 -2.87 2.27 -9.20
N THR A 63 -3.07 3.58 -9.07
CA THR A 63 -2.31 4.41 -8.13
C THR A 63 -2.55 3.92 -6.69
N TYR A 64 -3.79 3.63 -6.34
CA TYR A 64 -4.11 3.08 -5.02
C TYR A 64 -3.49 1.70 -4.81
N ALA A 65 -3.50 0.84 -5.84
CA ALA A 65 -2.88 -0.48 -5.77
C ALA A 65 -1.37 -0.38 -5.53
N ILE A 66 -0.69 0.55 -6.20
CA ILE A 66 0.73 0.82 -6.00
C ILE A 66 0.99 1.32 -4.57
N TYR A 67 0.14 2.18 -4.07
CA TYR A 67 0.22 2.66 -2.68
C TYR A 67 0.12 1.50 -1.69
N LEU A 68 -0.87 0.63 -1.85
CA LEU A 68 -1.05 -0.54 -0.98
C LEU A 68 0.13 -1.49 -1.06
N GLU A 69 0.66 -1.73 -2.26
CA GLU A 69 1.84 -2.56 -2.47
C GLU A 69 3.05 -1.97 -1.72
N SER A 70 3.24 -0.67 -1.84
CA SER A 70 4.33 0.03 -1.16
C SER A 70 4.21 -0.05 0.36
N VAL A 71 3.00 0.10 0.89
CA VAL A 71 2.75 -0.03 2.33
C VAL A 71 3.01 -1.46 2.81
N ALA A 72 2.57 -2.46 2.05
CA ALA A 72 2.81 -3.87 2.39
C ALA A 72 4.30 -4.19 2.38
N ASN A 73 5.03 -3.74 1.37
CA ASN A 73 6.47 -3.93 1.27
C ASN A 73 7.21 -3.21 2.41
N TYR A 74 6.78 -2.01 2.73
CA TYR A 74 7.35 -1.25 3.85
C TYR A 74 7.18 -2.00 5.18
N ARG A 75 5.99 -2.51 5.46
CA ARG A 75 5.72 -3.28 6.68
C ARG A 75 6.59 -4.53 6.75
N GLU A 76 6.71 -5.26 5.64
CA GLU A 76 7.54 -6.46 5.56
C GLU A 76 9.01 -6.14 5.82
N LEU A 77 9.53 -5.08 5.19
CA LEU A 77 10.90 -4.64 5.41
C LEU A 77 11.13 -4.15 6.84
N ALA A 78 10.16 -3.44 7.41
CA ALA A 78 10.24 -2.98 8.79
C ALA A 78 10.30 -4.15 9.78
N GLU A 79 9.53 -5.21 9.54
CA GLU A 79 9.59 -6.42 10.38
C GLU A 79 10.94 -7.12 10.29
N ILE A 80 11.55 -7.14 9.11
CA ILE A 80 12.84 -7.81 8.88
C ILE A 80 14.00 -7.00 9.44
N TYR A 81 14.03 -5.69 9.20
CA TYR A 81 15.20 -4.84 9.45
C TYR A 81 15.06 -3.89 10.62
N ASN A 82 13.85 -3.55 11.02
CA ASN A 82 13.60 -2.59 12.08
C ASN A 82 13.21 -3.29 13.37
N LYS A 83 14.18 -3.54 14.22
CA LYS A 83 13.98 -4.16 15.56
C LYS A 83 13.73 -3.11 16.63
N GLY A 84 13.07 -2.00 16.29
CA GLY A 84 12.85 -0.86 17.15
C GLY A 84 13.95 0.20 16.98
N GLU A 85 13.79 1.30 17.67
CA GLU A 85 14.83 2.33 17.68
C GLU A 85 16.12 1.80 18.31
N ALA A 86 17.22 2.00 17.61
CA ALA A 86 18.51 1.64 18.15
C ALA A 86 18.78 2.48 19.41
N THR A 87 19.31 1.85 20.45
CA THR A 87 19.80 2.60 21.60
C THR A 87 20.95 3.49 21.18
N VAL A 88 21.24 4.52 21.96
CA VAL A 88 22.37 5.42 21.65
C VAL A 88 23.68 4.64 21.54
N GLU A 89 23.84 3.60 22.36
CA GLU A 89 25.00 2.72 22.35
C GLU A 89 25.09 1.91 21.05
N GLU A 90 23.98 1.33 20.61
CA GLU A 90 23.92 0.58 19.33
C GLU A 90 24.16 1.48 18.13
N ALA A 91 23.60 2.69 18.13
CA ALA A 91 23.79 3.66 17.06
C ALA A 91 25.25 4.11 17.00
N ALA A 92 25.86 4.37 18.13
CA ALA A 92 27.27 4.73 18.21
C ALA A 92 28.18 3.60 17.71
N ALA A 93 27.88 2.36 18.09
CA ALA A 93 28.63 1.19 17.63
C ALA A 93 28.56 1.00 16.11
N LYS A 94 27.40 1.24 15.50
CA LYS A 94 27.19 1.12 14.05
C LYS A 94 28.03 2.11 13.25
N VAL A 95 28.27 3.30 13.77
CA VAL A 95 29.10 4.33 13.11
C VAL A 95 30.55 4.32 13.59
N GLY A 96 30.91 3.36 14.44
CA GLY A 96 32.28 3.19 14.94
C GLY A 96 32.68 4.19 16.01
N LEU A 97 31.72 4.85 16.66
CA LEU A 97 31.98 5.81 17.72
C LEU A 97 31.81 5.15 19.10
N ARG A 98 32.54 5.64 20.07
CA ARG A 98 32.42 5.24 21.46
C ARG A 98 31.72 6.35 22.25
N LEU A 99 30.75 5.96 23.07
CA LEU A 99 30.08 6.91 23.95
C LEU A 99 31.03 7.40 25.04
N PRO A 100 30.91 8.66 25.46
CA PRO A 100 31.65 9.16 26.61
C PRO A 100 31.25 8.44 27.87
N GLU A 101 32.20 8.25 28.78
CA GLU A 101 31.92 7.66 30.07
C GLU A 101 30.97 8.58 30.84
N LYS A 102 29.97 7.93 31.51
CA LYS A 102 29.04 8.66 32.36
C LYS A 102 29.81 9.20 33.56
N VAL A 103 29.95 10.51 33.61
CA VAL A 103 30.47 11.16 34.79
C VAL A 103 29.31 11.26 35.80
N ASN A 104 29.38 10.49 36.87
CA ASN A 104 28.45 10.66 37.98
C ASN A 104 28.78 11.97 38.68
N PRO A 105 27.80 12.89 38.84
CA PRO A 105 28.02 14.13 39.56
C PRO A 105 28.33 13.89 41.05
#